data_ac74989aa7a8b6854e00abf9c1eaa8ca
#
_entry.id   ac74989aa7a8b6854e00abf9c1eaa8ca
#
_cell.length_a   1.000
_cell.length_b   1.000
_cell.length_c   1.000
_cell.angle_alpha   90.00
_cell.angle_beta   90.00
_cell.angle_gamma   90.00
#
_symmetry.space_group_name_H-M   'P 1'
#
loop_
_entity.id
_entity.type
_entity.pdbx_description
1 polymer ?
#
loop_
_entity_poly.entity_id
_entity_poly.type
_entity_poly.pdbx_seq_one_letter_code
_entity_poly.pdbx_strand_id
1 'polypeptide(L)'
;MTNPLPLRVITLNIRVDLQVYRNDLDALKDNEQPWKVRLPLITQQLKEQLPHAHALQEGRDAGPPATVLCLQEALHHQISDIVTALNSDEPLWDYVGSGREDGKNVGEISPVLYRRDTFDLVHSDHTWLSETPNKPSKGWDADCIRALASAVLQHKATGQKLAVFNTHLDHRGVVAREKSVGVILEVIKRTCSNGRANGEAKTLPFVLTGDFNSTTEKEAYRAAIDSGLTIDAYDATPSAKRFGPEATFTGFEPQPHHAKADGKSAAGDFFDGDHKGRIDYVFLGPRATSGWEFAAYTTLPNMVEECGTYHSDHRAVIVDLTLAG
;
A
#
# COMPACT_ATOMS: atom_id res chain seq x y z
N MET A 1 25.80 4.32 -16.87
CA MET A 1 24.48 4.83 -16.44
C MET A 1 23.52 3.64 -16.55
N THR A 2 22.80 3.33 -15.51
CA THR A 2 21.74 2.30 -15.53
C THR A 2 20.51 2.88 -16.25
N ASN A 3 19.74 2.03 -16.95
CA ASN A 3 18.51 2.49 -17.59
C ASN A 3 17.48 2.91 -16.51
N PRO A 4 16.66 3.94 -16.75
CA PRO A 4 15.58 4.31 -15.86
C PRO A 4 14.61 3.13 -15.62
N LEU A 5 14.05 3.03 -14.42
CA LEU A 5 13.07 2.01 -14.08
C LEU A 5 11.66 2.64 -14.01
N PRO A 6 10.82 2.45 -15.04
CA PRO A 6 9.39 2.76 -14.91
C PRO A 6 8.75 1.85 -13.87
N LEU A 7 8.06 2.43 -12.90
CA LEU A 7 7.47 1.71 -11.78
C LEU A 7 6.01 2.14 -11.59
N ARG A 8 5.15 1.15 -11.37
CA ARG A 8 3.78 1.33 -10.88
C ARG A 8 3.67 0.79 -9.47
N VAL A 9 3.24 1.60 -8.55
CA VAL A 9 2.93 1.22 -7.17
C VAL A 9 1.44 1.27 -6.98
N ILE A 10 0.86 0.16 -6.51
CA ILE A 10 -0.57 0.07 -6.19
C ILE A 10 -0.69 -0.25 -4.70
N THR A 11 -1.50 0.50 -3.95
CA THR A 11 -1.87 0.15 -2.58
C THR A 11 -3.38 0.12 -2.41
N LEU A 12 -3.89 -0.88 -1.70
CA LEU A 12 -5.31 -1.06 -1.44
C LEU A 12 -5.53 -1.81 -0.11
N ASN A 13 -6.25 -1.19 0.80
CA ASN A 13 -6.89 -1.92 1.89
C ASN A 13 -8.09 -2.68 1.29
N ILE A 14 -8.01 -4.03 1.27
CA ILE A 14 -9.02 -4.89 0.62
C ILE A 14 -10.21 -5.17 1.52
N ARG A 15 -10.22 -4.65 2.71
CA ARG A 15 -11.17 -4.97 3.78
C ARG A 15 -11.12 -6.46 4.19
N VAL A 16 -10.87 -6.70 5.43
CA VAL A 16 -10.84 -8.05 6.02
C VAL A 16 -12.15 -8.80 5.76
N ASP A 17 -12.08 -10.10 5.57
CA ASP A 17 -13.28 -10.95 5.61
C ASP A 17 -13.77 -11.07 7.05
N LEU A 18 -14.69 -10.15 7.43
CA LEU A 18 -15.20 -10.06 8.80
C LEU A 18 -15.92 -11.33 9.26
N GLN A 19 -16.58 -12.03 8.35
CA GLN A 19 -17.31 -13.25 8.67
C GLN A 19 -16.34 -14.33 9.16
N VAL A 20 -15.20 -14.47 8.49
CA VAL A 20 -14.13 -15.40 8.90
C VAL A 20 -13.37 -14.86 10.12
N TYR A 21 -13.00 -13.58 10.11
CA TYR A 21 -12.20 -12.97 11.16
C TYR A 21 -12.89 -13.00 12.53
N ARG A 22 -14.21 -12.78 12.56
CA ARG A 22 -15.02 -12.81 13.78
C ARG A 22 -15.70 -14.13 14.06
N ASN A 23 -15.61 -15.08 13.12
CA ASN A 23 -16.39 -16.33 13.15
C ASN A 23 -17.89 -16.04 13.34
N ASP A 24 -18.42 -15.05 12.62
CA ASP A 24 -19.76 -14.54 12.73
C ASP A 24 -20.31 -14.19 11.34
N LEU A 25 -21.33 -14.90 10.89
CA LEU A 25 -21.92 -14.71 9.56
C LEU A 25 -22.67 -13.38 9.43
N ASP A 26 -23.08 -12.80 10.53
CA ASP A 26 -23.82 -11.53 10.59
C ASP A 26 -22.88 -10.32 10.87
N ALA A 27 -21.56 -10.53 10.83
CA ALA A 27 -20.57 -9.48 11.16
C ALA A 27 -20.46 -8.35 10.14
N LEU A 28 -21.07 -8.47 8.96
CA LEU A 28 -20.97 -7.47 7.89
C LEU A 28 -21.62 -6.14 8.29
N LYS A 29 -21.01 -5.04 7.84
CA LYS A 29 -21.58 -3.70 7.97
C LYS A 29 -22.65 -3.47 6.89
N ASP A 30 -23.44 -2.41 7.05
CA ASP A 30 -24.38 -1.98 6.03
C ASP A 30 -23.67 -1.75 4.70
N ASN A 31 -24.23 -2.28 3.61
CA ASN A 31 -23.69 -2.29 2.24
C ASN A 31 -22.37 -3.09 2.04
N GLU A 32 -21.77 -3.64 3.09
CA GLU A 32 -20.61 -4.54 2.96
C GLU A 32 -21.08 -5.89 2.41
N GLN A 33 -20.36 -6.38 1.39
CA GLN A 33 -20.65 -7.68 0.79
C GLN A 33 -19.67 -8.75 1.30
N PRO A 34 -20.09 -10.02 1.37
CA PRO A 34 -19.19 -11.13 1.70
C PRO A 34 -17.98 -11.19 0.78
N TRP A 35 -16.86 -11.70 1.28
CA TRP A 35 -15.61 -11.82 0.51
C TRP A 35 -15.79 -12.45 -0.87
N LYS A 36 -16.56 -13.53 -0.97
CA LYS A 36 -16.85 -14.22 -2.24
C LYS A 36 -17.49 -13.33 -3.32
N VAL A 37 -18.22 -12.26 -2.91
CA VAL A 37 -18.81 -11.27 -3.83
C VAL A 37 -17.80 -10.19 -4.16
N ARG A 38 -16.97 -9.77 -3.19
CA ARG A 38 -15.97 -8.69 -3.35
C ARG A 38 -14.73 -9.16 -4.14
N LEU A 39 -14.30 -10.41 -3.97
CA LEU A 39 -13.12 -10.96 -4.62
C LEU A 39 -13.07 -10.76 -6.14
N PRO A 40 -14.08 -11.14 -6.94
CA PRO A 40 -14.05 -10.94 -8.39
C PRO A 40 -13.97 -9.45 -8.78
N LEU A 41 -14.60 -8.56 -8.03
CA LEU A 41 -14.57 -7.12 -8.28
C LEU A 41 -13.19 -6.53 -7.99
N ILE A 42 -12.57 -6.89 -6.87
CA ILE A 42 -11.21 -6.48 -6.52
C ILE A 42 -10.23 -7.00 -7.57
N THR A 43 -10.30 -8.28 -7.90
CA THR A 43 -9.35 -8.90 -8.83
C THR A 43 -9.51 -8.38 -10.26
N GLN A 44 -10.72 -8.07 -10.69
CA GLN A 44 -10.96 -7.40 -11.97
C GLN A 44 -10.32 -6.00 -11.96
N GLN A 45 -10.61 -5.16 -10.96
CA GLN A 45 -10.02 -3.83 -10.86
C GLN A 45 -8.49 -3.89 -10.86
N LEU A 46 -7.89 -4.79 -10.07
CA LEU A 46 -6.44 -4.97 -10.04
C LEU A 46 -5.89 -5.38 -11.40
N LYS A 47 -6.50 -6.37 -12.07
CA LYS A 47 -6.06 -6.85 -13.40
C LYS A 47 -6.10 -5.75 -14.45
N GLU A 48 -7.12 -4.89 -14.44
CA GLU A 48 -7.25 -3.73 -15.34
C GLU A 48 -6.12 -2.72 -15.17
N GLN A 49 -5.52 -2.66 -13.98
CA GLN A 49 -4.41 -1.76 -13.68
C GLN A 49 -3.04 -2.38 -13.95
N LEU A 50 -2.98 -3.69 -14.20
CA LEU A 50 -1.71 -4.35 -14.51
C LEU A 50 -1.33 -4.13 -15.98
N PRO A 51 -0.03 -3.94 -16.27
CA PRO A 51 0.42 -3.81 -17.65
C PRO A 51 0.07 -5.07 -18.45
N HIS A 52 -0.70 -4.92 -19.52
CA HIS A 52 -0.95 -6.01 -20.44
C HIS A 52 0.29 -6.33 -21.27
N ALA A 53 0.60 -7.60 -21.47
CA ALA A 53 1.74 -8.04 -22.28
C ALA A 53 1.71 -7.50 -23.73
N HIS A 54 0.54 -7.10 -24.22
CA HIS A 54 0.34 -6.54 -25.56
C HIS A 54 0.52 -5.01 -25.66
N ALA A 55 0.69 -4.28 -24.54
CA ALA A 55 0.93 -2.83 -24.56
C ALA A 55 2.33 -2.43 -25.08
N LEU A 56 3.13 -3.40 -25.51
CA LEU A 56 4.48 -3.20 -26.07
C LEU A 56 4.49 -2.58 -27.48
N GLN A 57 3.33 -2.32 -28.12
CA GLN A 57 3.30 -1.98 -29.55
C GLN A 57 3.09 -0.50 -29.91
N GLU A 58 2.87 0.39 -28.97
CA GLU A 58 2.68 1.82 -29.32
C GLU A 58 3.76 2.73 -28.70
N GLY A 59 4.92 2.79 -29.38
CA GLY A 59 5.77 3.97 -29.40
C GLY A 59 6.41 4.46 -28.09
N ARG A 60 6.48 3.66 -27.04
CA ARG A 60 7.28 3.96 -25.83
C ARG A 60 8.55 3.12 -25.84
N ASP A 61 9.70 3.78 -25.90
CA ASP A 61 11.02 3.14 -25.81
C ASP A 61 11.27 2.41 -24.47
N ALA A 62 10.44 2.65 -23.46
CA ALA A 62 10.43 1.92 -22.20
C ALA A 62 9.26 0.92 -22.18
N GLY A 63 9.55 -0.36 -21.91
CA GLY A 63 8.55 -1.40 -21.73
C GLY A 63 7.50 -1.05 -20.65
N PRO A 64 6.52 -1.94 -20.40
CA PRO A 64 5.51 -1.70 -19.38
C PRO A 64 6.15 -1.45 -18.02
N PRO A 65 5.53 -0.60 -17.15
CA PRO A 65 6.09 -0.33 -15.83
C PRO A 65 6.17 -1.60 -14.99
N ALA A 66 7.30 -1.79 -14.32
CA ALA A 66 7.43 -2.80 -13.30
C ALA A 66 6.42 -2.51 -12.18
N THR A 67 5.62 -3.50 -11.78
CA THR A 67 4.50 -3.26 -10.85
C THR A 67 4.75 -3.95 -9.52
N VAL A 68 4.53 -3.22 -8.43
CA VAL A 68 4.39 -3.74 -7.06
C VAL A 68 2.99 -3.43 -6.55
N LEU A 69 2.38 -4.41 -5.87
CA LEU A 69 1.04 -4.32 -5.33
C LEU A 69 1.09 -4.57 -3.83
N CYS A 70 0.61 -3.62 -3.04
CA CYS A 70 0.62 -3.65 -1.59
C CYS A 70 -0.82 -3.69 -1.07
N LEU A 71 -1.18 -4.71 -0.32
CA LEU A 71 -2.53 -4.86 0.23
C LEU A 71 -2.52 -4.71 1.75
N GLN A 72 -3.66 -4.32 2.32
CA GLN A 72 -3.86 -4.29 3.77
C GLN A 72 -5.13 -5.05 4.15
N GLU A 73 -5.26 -5.43 5.41
CA GLU A 73 -6.34 -6.23 5.99
C GLU A 73 -6.52 -7.64 5.40
N ALA A 74 -5.55 -8.14 4.66
CA ALA A 74 -5.69 -9.43 4.00
C ALA A 74 -5.51 -10.61 4.97
N LEU A 75 -6.51 -11.47 5.12
CA LEU A 75 -6.33 -12.77 5.74
C LEU A 75 -5.63 -13.73 4.77
N HIS A 76 -5.01 -14.78 5.30
CA HIS A 76 -4.25 -15.73 4.49
C HIS A 76 -5.06 -16.30 3.30
N HIS A 77 -6.34 -16.66 3.50
CA HIS A 77 -7.20 -17.13 2.40
C HIS A 77 -7.46 -16.04 1.37
N GLN A 78 -7.67 -14.79 1.81
CA GLN A 78 -7.91 -13.66 0.89
C GLN A 78 -6.69 -13.41 -0.03
N ILE A 79 -5.46 -13.50 0.53
CA ILE A 79 -4.23 -13.40 -0.29
C ILE A 79 -4.14 -14.57 -1.26
N SER A 80 -4.40 -15.80 -0.78
CA SER A 80 -4.38 -17.00 -1.62
C SER A 80 -5.34 -16.87 -2.82
N ASP A 81 -6.56 -16.38 -2.57
CA ASP A 81 -7.57 -16.16 -3.60
C ASP A 81 -7.12 -15.11 -4.61
N ILE A 82 -6.60 -13.96 -4.14
CA ILE A 82 -6.10 -12.89 -5.02
C ILE A 82 -4.92 -13.39 -5.86
N VAL A 83 -3.92 -14.04 -5.24
CA VAL A 83 -2.75 -14.56 -5.95
C VAL A 83 -3.18 -15.61 -6.98
N THR A 84 -4.13 -16.48 -6.63
CA THR A 84 -4.70 -17.45 -7.58
C THR A 84 -5.36 -16.76 -8.76
N ALA A 85 -6.16 -15.72 -8.50
CA ALA A 85 -6.81 -14.97 -9.57
C ALA A 85 -5.81 -14.20 -10.45
N LEU A 86 -4.77 -13.59 -9.88
CA LEU A 86 -3.72 -12.91 -10.63
C LEU A 86 -2.87 -13.88 -11.46
N ASN A 87 -2.76 -15.11 -11.02
CA ASN A 87 -2.00 -16.19 -11.68
C ASN A 87 -2.85 -17.06 -12.62
N SER A 88 -4.09 -16.66 -12.92
CA SER A 88 -4.99 -17.48 -13.77
C SER A 88 -4.45 -17.73 -15.17
N ASP A 89 -3.74 -16.77 -15.73
CA ASP A 89 -3.21 -16.83 -17.09
C ASP A 89 -1.73 -17.28 -17.08
N GLU A 90 -0.93 -16.71 -16.18
CA GLU A 90 0.50 -17.01 -15.99
C GLU A 90 0.86 -17.00 -14.52
N PRO A 91 1.54 -18.03 -13.98
CA PRO A 91 1.85 -18.15 -12.56
C PRO A 91 3.06 -17.31 -12.15
N LEU A 92 3.00 -16.01 -12.37
CA LEU A 92 4.13 -15.07 -12.20
C LEU A 92 4.09 -14.27 -10.90
N TRP A 93 2.92 -14.10 -10.29
CA TRP A 93 2.78 -13.33 -9.05
C TRP A 93 3.19 -14.15 -7.83
N ASP A 94 3.95 -13.51 -6.97
CA ASP A 94 4.35 -14.00 -5.67
C ASP A 94 4.25 -12.88 -4.63
N TYR A 95 4.36 -13.20 -3.35
CA TYR A 95 4.27 -12.18 -2.30
C TYR A 95 5.20 -12.45 -1.12
N VAL A 96 5.49 -11.40 -0.36
CA VAL A 96 6.09 -11.43 0.97
C VAL A 96 5.13 -10.80 1.96
N GLY A 97 5.12 -11.28 3.20
CA GLY A 97 4.25 -10.84 4.28
C GLY A 97 3.81 -12.02 5.12
N SER A 98 3.54 -11.77 6.38
CA SER A 98 3.17 -12.79 7.36
C SER A 98 2.05 -12.27 8.26
N GLY A 99 1.29 -13.20 8.84
CA GLY A 99 0.22 -12.90 9.79
C GLY A 99 0.73 -12.16 11.02
N ARG A 100 0.07 -11.08 11.37
CA ARG A 100 0.50 -10.20 12.45
C ARG A 100 0.48 -10.86 13.83
N GLU A 101 -0.32 -11.92 14.01
CA GLU A 101 -0.51 -12.55 15.32
C GLU A 101 0.49 -13.68 15.60
N ASP A 102 1.03 -14.34 14.58
CA ASP A 102 1.95 -15.46 14.74
C ASP A 102 3.23 -15.37 13.90
N GLY A 103 3.33 -14.37 13.04
CA GLY A 103 4.43 -14.24 12.08
C GLY A 103 4.37 -15.28 10.95
N LYS A 104 3.22 -15.92 10.74
CA LYS A 104 2.97 -16.92 9.70
C LYS A 104 1.66 -16.62 8.96
N ASN A 105 0.56 -17.21 9.41
CA ASN A 105 -0.73 -17.16 8.68
C ASN A 105 -1.89 -16.63 9.52
N VAL A 106 -1.69 -16.36 10.82
CA VAL A 106 -2.77 -15.93 11.71
C VAL A 106 -2.84 -14.41 11.81
N GLY A 107 -4.06 -13.89 11.71
CA GLY A 107 -4.36 -12.47 11.70
C GLY A 107 -4.20 -11.84 10.31
N GLU A 108 -4.37 -10.54 10.26
CA GLU A 108 -4.21 -9.79 9.03
C GLU A 108 -2.74 -9.75 8.57
N ILE A 109 -2.56 -9.71 7.27
CA ILE A 109 -1.29 -9.59 6.59
C ILE A 109 -1.32 -8.30 5.76
N SER A 110 -0.21 -7.60 5.72
CA SER A 110 0.01 -6.47 4.78
C SER A 110 1.06 -6.89 3.75
N PRO A 111 0.67 -7.69 2.72
CA PRO A 111 1.63 -8.28 1.80
C PRO A 111 2.16 -7.26 0.79
N VAL A 112 3.37 -7.53 0.29
CA VAL A 112 3.95 -6.92 -0.91
C VAL A 112 3.95 -7.99 -2.00
N LEU A 113 3.15 -7.80 -3.05
CA LEU A 113 3.09 -8.68 -4.20
C LEU A 113 3.97 -8.13 -5.33
N TYR A 114 4.63 -9.01 -6.04
CA TYR A 114 5.52 -8.70 -7.16
C TYR A 114 5.51 -9.80 -8.22
N ARG A 115 5.93 -9.48 -9.44
CA ARG A 115 6.06 -10.48 -10.51
C ARG A 115 7.47 -11.07 -10.53
N ARG A 116 7.56 -12.40 -10.54
CA ARG A 116 8.83 -13.15 -10.56
C ARG A 116 9.58 -13.07 -11.89
N ASP A 117 8.90 -12.72 -12.97
CA ASP A 117 9.55 -12.44 -14.26
C ASP A 117 10.21 -11.05 -14.31
N THR A 118 9.72 -10.13 -13.48
CA THR A 118 10.16 -8.73 -13.42
C THR A 118 11.20 -8.50 -12.33
N PHE A 119 11.02 -9.13 -11.17
CA PHE A 119 11.86 -8.92 -9.99
C PHE A 119 12.44 -10.23 -9.43
N ASP A 120 13.65 -10.15 -8.93
CA ASP A 120 14.21 -11.11 -7.97
C ASP A 120 14.01 -10.57 -6.55
N LEU A 121 13.49 -11.42 -5.65
CA LEU A 121 13.45 -11.13 -4.22
C LEU A 121 14.85 -11.31 -3.62
N VAL A 122 15.46 -10.22 -3.19
CA VAL A 122 16.82 -10.21 -2.60
C VAL A 122 16.76 -10.45 -1.10
N HIS A 123 15.77 -9.84 -0.43
CA HIS A 123 15.59 -9.94 1.02
C HIS A 123 14.14 -9.66 1.39
N SER A 124 13.65 -10.29 2.45
CA SER A 124 12.37 -9.96 3.07
C SER A 124 12.46 -10.05 4.59
N ASP A 125 11.70 -9.22 5.28
CA ASP A 125 11.63 -9.18 6.73
C ASP A 125 10.20 -8.86 7.19
N HIS A 126 9.90 -9.24 8.44
CA HIS A 126 8.64 -8.96 9.11
C HIS A 126 8.95 -8.36 10.48
N THR A 127 8.45 -7.15 10.74
CA THR A 127 8.73 -6.40 11.96
C THR A 127 7.43 -6.02 12.65
N TRP A 128 7.27 -6.38 13.94
CA TRP A 128 6.12 -5.94 14.72
C TRP A 128 6.29 -4.49 15.17
N LEU A 129 5.22 -3.71 15.04
CA LEU A 129 5.20 -2.29 15.37
C LEU A 129 4.87 -2.10 16.85
N SER A 130 5.86 -2.38 17.70
CA SER A 130 5.77 -2.33 19.14
C SER A 130 7.15 -2.11 19.77
N GLU A 131 7.21 -2.05 21.09
CA GLU A 131 8.46 -2.02 21.85
C GLU A 131 9.27 -3.33 21.74
N THR A 132 8.65 -4.38 21.20
CA THR A 132 9.30 -5.68 20.96
C THR A 132 9.16 -6.10 19.50
N PRO A 133 9.90 -5.48 18.56
CA PRO A 133 9.68 -5.61 17.11
C PRO A 133 10.02 -6.99 16.52
N ASN A 134 10.58 -7.89 17.30
CA ASN A 134 10.99 -9.24 16.91
C ASN A 134 9.99 -10.34 17.30
N LYS A 135 8.86 -9.99 17.91
CA LYS A 135 7.82 -10.93 18.32
C LYS A 135 6.43 -10.30 18.31
N PRO A 136 5.36 -11.10 18.14
CA PRO A 136 3.99 -10.60 18.18
C PRO A 136 3.69 -9.87 19.49
N SER A 137 3.33 -8.61 19.38
CA SER A 137 2.92 -7.79 20.52
C SER A 137 2.17 -6.54 20.08
N LYS A 138 1.24 -6.07 20.91
CA LYS A 138 0.64 -4.76 20.77
C LYS A 138 1.64 -3.69 21.22
N GLY A 139 1.77 -2.61 20.45
CA GLY A 139 2.62 -1.49 20.82
C GLY A 139 1.81 -0.41 21.53
N TRP A 140 2.34 0.13 22.62
CA TRP A 140 1.82 1.29 23.36
C TRP A 140 0.31 1.18 23.66
N ASP A 141 -0.51 2.08 23.12
CA ASP A 141 -1.97 2.13 23.26
C ASP A 141 -2.72 1.43 22.10
N ALA A 142 -2.05 0.60 21.30
CA ALA A 142 -2.66 -0.09 20.18
C ALA A 142 -3.81 -1.01 20.58
N ASP A 143 -4.88 -1.00 19.79
CA ASP A 143 -5.99 -1.95 19.93
C ASP A 143 -5.63 -3.32 19.33
N CYS A 144 -4.84 -3.33 18.26
CA CYS A 144 -4.42 -4.54 17.55
C CYS A 144 -2.90 -4.69 17.48
N ILE A 145 -2.42 -5.92 17.26
CA ILE A 145 -1.04 -6.15 16.84
C ILE A 145 -0.89 -5.58 15.43
N ARG A 146 0.18 -4.82 15.18
CA ARG A 146 0.49 -4.25 13.87
C ARG A 146 1.89 -4.63 13.45
N ALA A 147 2.10 -4.73 12.14
CA ALA A 147 3.36 -5.18 11.58
C ALA A 147 3.70 -4.46 10.28
N LEU A 148 4.97 -4.50 9.94
CA LEU A 148 5.56 -4.02 8.71
C LEU A 148 6.08 -5.21 7.92
N ALA A 149 5.64 -5.37 6.67
CA ALA A 149 6.30 -6.24 5.70
C ALA A 149 7.35 -5.44 4.93
N SER A 150 8.51 -6.03 4.73
CA SER A 150 9.64 -5.44 4.03
C SER A 150 10.14 -6.37 2.92
N ALA A 151 10.38 -5.83 1.73
CA ALA A 151 10.96 -6.55 0.62
C ALA A 151 12.08 -5.72 -0.02
N VAL A 152 13.20 -6.33 -0.35
CA VAL A 152 14.19 -5.75 -1.26
C VAL A 152 14.09 -6.51 -2.57
N LEU A 153 13.68 -5.81 -3.61
CA LEU A 153 13.46 -6.33 -4.96
C LEU A 153 14.57 -5.84 -5.89
N GLN A 154 15.08 -6.71 -6.74
CA GLN A 154 16.00 -6.34 -7.82
C GLN A 154 15.30 -6.48 -9.16
N HIS A 155 15.18 -5.38 -9.89
CA HIS A 155 14.57 -5.39 -11.23
C HIS A 155 15.53 -6.09 -12.20
N LYS A 156 15.08 -7.16 -12.84
CA LYS A 156 15.92 -8.05 -13.67
C LYS A 156 16.53 -7.35 -14.87
N ALA A 157 15.75 -6.52 -15.55
CA ALA A 157 16.21 -5.87 -16.78
C ALA A 157 17.23 -4.73 -16.54
N THR A 158 17.11 -3.96 -15.45
CA THR A 158 18.01 -2.84 -15.16
C THR A 158 19.05 -3.15 -14.10
N GLY A 159 18.85 -4.21 -13.30
CA GLY A 159 19.69 -4.53 -12.14
C GLY A 159 19.48 -3.59 -10.94
N GLN A 160 18.61 -2.58 -11.05
CA GLN A 160 18.32 -1.64 -9.97
C GLN A 160 17.62 -2.36 -8.82
N LYS A 161 17.98 -1.97 -7.58
CA LYS A 161 17.32 -2.48 -6.37
C LYS A 161 16.38 -1.42 -5.81
N LEU A 162 15.24 -1.89 -5.30
CA LEU A 162 14.20 -1.11 -4.66
C LEU A 162 13.78 -1.80 -3.35
N ALA A 163 13.72 -1.05 -2.26
CA ALA A 163 13.09 -1.54 -1.04
C ALA A 163 11.60 -1.15 -1.03
N VAL A 164 10.74 -2.09 -0.69
CA VAL A 164 9.29 -1.88 -0.59
C VAL A 164 8.84 -2.26 0.80
N PHE A 165 8.10 -1.37 1.43
CA PHE A 165 7.55 -1.52 2.78
C PHE A 165 6.03 -1.37 2.73
N ASN A 166 5.31 -2.25 3.43
CA ASN A 166 3.86 -2.18 3.50
C ASN A 166 3.37 -2.41 4.92
N THR A 167 2.42 -1.60 5.38
CA THR A 167 1.91 -1.63 6.74
C THR A 167 0.43 -1.30 6.81
N HIS A 168 -0.18 -1.61 7.97
CA HIS A 168 -1.49 -1.13 8.37
C HIS A 168 -1.37 -0.68 9.84
N LEU A 169 -1.43 0.62 10.11
CA LEU A 169 -1.27 1.20 11.44
C LEU A 169 -2.54 1.01 12.28
N ASP A 170 -2.39 1.21 13.60
CA ASP A 170 -3.51 1.00 14.51
C ASP A 170 -4.62 2.04 14.31
N HIS A 171 -5.83 1.56 14.31
CA HIS A 171 -7.00 2.39 14.05
C HIS A 171 -7.45 3.23 15.25
N ARG A 172 -7.01 2.92 16.49
CA ARG A 172 -7.36 3.65 17.72
C ARG A 172 -6.18 4.32 18.40
N GLY A 173 -5.08 3.60 18.56
CA GLY A 173 -3.94 4.05 19.34
C GLY A 173 -3.18 5.20 18.67
N VAL A 174 -3.34 6.42 19.18
CA VAL A 174 -2.66 7.62 18.68
C VAL A 174 -1.15 7.53 18.93
N VAL A 175 -0.75 7.15 20.14
CA VAL A 175 0.68 6.97 20.48
C VAL A 175 1.27 5.80 19.69
N ALA A 176 0.51 4.72 19.52
CA ALA A 176 0.93 3.56 18.74
C ALA A 176 1.18 3.94 17.28
N ARG A 177 0.31 4.72 16.64
CA ARG A 177 0.53 5.18 15.27
C ARG A 177 1.80 6.01 15.12
N GLU A 178 1.99 7.03 15.96
CA GLU A 178 3.19 7.87 15.92
C GLU A 178 4.48 7.07 16.14
N LYS A 179 4.50 6.24 17.18
CA LYS A 179 5.68 5.43 17.53
C LYS A 179 5.95 4.33 16.51
N SER A 180 4.91 3.75 15.91
CA SER A 180 5.03 2.77 14.83
C SER A 180 5.76 3.37 13.63
N VAL A 181 5.47 4.62 13.27
CA VAL A 181 6.23 5.30 12.20
C VAL A 181 7.71 5.43 12.57
N GLY A 182 8.03 5.72 13.84
CA GLY A 182 9.42 5.71 14.32
C GLY A 182 10.12 4.38 14.08
N VAL A 183 9.46 3.25 14.42
CA VAL A 183 9.98 1.89 14.17
C VAL A 183 10.16 1.65 12.65
N ILE A 184 9.17 2.02 11.85
CA ILE A 184 9.21 1.89 10.38
C ILE A 184 10.43 2.64 9.82
N LEU A 185 10.65 3.89 10.22
CA LEU A 185 11.78 4.69 9.74
C LEU A 185 13.14 4.09 10.12
N GLU A 186 13.26 3.49 11.31
CA GLU A 186 14.49 2.79 11.70
C GLU A 186 14.71 1.51 10.86
N VAL A 187 13.64 0.75 10.57
CA VAL A 187 13.73 -0.40 9.66
C VAL A 187 14.14 0.05 8.25
N ILE A 188 13.55 1.12 7.73
CA ILE A 188 13.89 1.70 6.42
C ILE A 188 15.38 2.08 6.40
N LYS A 189 15.86 2.86 7.39
CA LYS A 189 17.27 3.25 7.48
C LYS A 189 18.19 2.03 7.47
N ARG A 190 17.89 1.02 8.31
CA ARG A 190 18.69 -0.21 8.39
C ARG A 190 18.71 -0.98 7.06
N THR A 191 17.54 -1.17 6.45
CA THR A 191 17.41 -1.94 5.20
C THR A 191 18.05 -1.23 4.03
N CYS A 192 17.86 0.09 3.92
CA CYS A 192 18.36 0.88 2.79
C CYS A 192 19.83 1.30 2.89
N SER A 193 20.43 1.29 4.09
CA SER A 193 21.84 1.71 4.29
C SER A 193 22.87 0.69 3.76
N ASN A 194 22.48 -0.50 3.36
CA ASN A 194 23.38 -1.59 2.96
C ASN A 194 23.84 -1.52 1.49
N GLY A 195 23.53 -0.44 0.77
CA GLY A 195 24.01 -0.20 -0.57
C GLY A 195 25.42 0.41 -0.55
N ARG A 196 26.47 -0.35 -0.91
CA ARG A 196 27.78 0.23 -1.28
C ARG A 196 27.93 0.17 -2.79
N ALA A 197 28.09 1.33 -3.42
CA ALA A 197 28.55 1.43 -4.79
C ALA A 197 29.79 2.34 -4.80
N ASN A 198 30.90 1.85 -5.35
CA ASN A 198 32.16 2.59 -5.51
C ASN A 198 32.75 3.21 -4.21
N GLY A 199 32.53 2.55 -3.04
CA GLY A 199 33.06 3.04 -1.76
C GLY A 199 32.20 4.09 -1.06
N GLU A 200 31.15 4.60 -1.70
CA GLU A 200 30.18 5.51 -1.09
C GLU A 200 28.94 4.76 -0.61
N ALA A 201 28.42 5.15 0.57
CA ALA A 201 27.17 4.62 1.10
C ALA A 201 26.01 5.11 0.22
N LYS A 202 25.54 4.29 -0.72
CA LYS A 202 24.36 4.60 -1.53
C LYS A 202 23.12 4.05 -0.81
N THR A 203 22.27 4.93 -0.34
CA THR A 203 20.98 4.56 0.23
C THR A 203 20.09 3.99 -0.88
N LEU A 204 19.52 2.80 -0.68
CA LEU A 204 18.56 2.23 -1.63
C LEU A 204 17.33 3.13 -1.75
N PRO A 205 16.81 3.36 -2.96
CA PRO A 205 15.49 3.95 -3.12
C PRO A 205 14.44 3.04 -2.48
N PHE A 206 13.40 3.66 -1.92
CA PHE A 206 12.35 2.89 -1.28
C PHE A 206 10.95 3.46 -1.53
N VAL A 207 9.99 2.56 -1.41
CA VAL A 207 8.55 2.84 -1.36
C VAL A 207 8.03 2.37 -0.02
N LEU A 208 7.28 3.20 0.69
CA LEU A 208 6.51 2.84 1.88
C LEU A 208 5.03 3.08 1.58
N THR A 209 4.25 2.02 1.68
CA THR A 209 2.80 2.06 1.45
C THR A 209 2.04 1.64 2.70
N GLY A 210 0.77 1.98 2.75
CA GLY A 210 -0.14 1.41 3.73
C GLY A 210 -1.31 2.30 4.10
N ASP A 211 -2.21 1.67 4.85
CA ASP A 211 -3.25 2.35 5.59
C ASP A 211 -2.67 2.87 6.91
N PHE A 212 -2.52 4.18 7.01
CA PHE A 212 -1.94 4.82 8.19
C PHE A 212 -2.98 5.13 9.27
N ASN A 213 -4.26 4.95 8.98
CA ASN A 213 -5.35 5.32 9.90
C ASN A 213 -5.18 6.75 10.46
N SER A 214 -4.60 7.63 9.66
CA SER A 214 -4.17 8.97 10.06
C SER A 214 -4.25 9.89 8.86
N THR A 215 -5.01 10.97 8.96
CA THR A 215 -5.06 12.01 7.94
C THR A 215 -3.80 12.88 7.96
N THR A 216 -3.63 13.75 6.98
CA THR A 216 -2.42 14.57 6.80
C THR A 216 -2.12 15.52 7.96
N GLU A 217 -3.12 15.86 8.76
CA GLU A 217 -2.97 16.72 9.93
C GLU A 217 -2.56 15.94 11.20
N LYS A 218 -2.66 14.60 11.17
CA LYS A 218 -2.48 13.75 12.35
C LYS A 218 -1.04 13.21 12.47
N GLU A 219 -0.82 12.58 13.61
CA GLU A 219 0.48 12.18 14.14
C GLU A 219 1.31 11.26 13.23
N ALA A 220 0.70 10.21 12.65
CA ALA A 220 1.47 9.24 11.86
C ALA A 220 1.97 9.86 10.55
N TYR A 221 1.11 10.60 9.85
CA TYR A 221 1.52 11.31 8.62
C TYR A 221 2.62 12.32 8.93
N ARG A 222 2.43 13.14 9.98
CA ARG A 222 3.42 14.13 10.42
C ARG A 222 4.74 13.48 10.74
N ALA A 223 4.74 12.41 11.53
CA ALA A 223 5.95 11.67 11.87
C ALA A 223 6.71 11.18 10.63
N ALA A 224 6.00 10.72 9.59
CA ALA A 224 6.61 10.29 8.34
C ALA A 224 7.26 11.47 7.59
N ILE A 225 6.53 12.58 7.39
CA ILE A 225 7.00 13.74 6.62
C ILE A 225 8.08 14.53 7.37
N ASP A 226 7.89 14.80 8.66
CA ASP A 226 8.81 15.60 9.49
C ASP A 226 10.15 14.87 9.72
N SER A 227 10.20 13.56 9.48
CA SER A 227 11.45 12.79 9.46
C SER A 227 12.47 13.29 8.44
N GLY A 228 12.03 14.00 7.40
CA GLY A 228 12.85 14.42 6.28
C GLY A 228 13.32 13.28 5.37
N LEU A 229 12.95 12.03 5.67
CA LEU A 229 13.35 10.85 4.89
C LEU A 229 12.39 10.55 3.73
N THR A 230 11.11 10.87 3.89
CA THR A 230 10.04 10.52 2.96
C THR A 230 9.50 11.71 2.17
N ILE A 231 8.94 11.41 1.00
CA ILE A 231 8.14 12.32 0.16
C ILE A 231 6.77 11.67 -0.02
N ASP A 232 5.70 12.41 0.20
CA ASP A 232 4.36 11.95 -0.17
C ASP A 232 4.17 12.01 -1.69
N ALA A 233 3.83 10.89 -2.31
CA ALA A 233 3.63 10.80 -3.74
C ALA A 233 2.48 11.70 -4.23
N TYR A 234 1.42 11.87 -3.44
CA TYR A 234 0.32 12.79 -3.79
C TYR A 234 0.83 14.22 -3.91
N ASP A 235 1.52 14.72 -2.89
CA ASP A 235 2.00 16.10 -2.86
C ASP A 235 3.10 16.36 -3.92
N ALA A 236 3.94 15.36 -4.18
CA ALA A 236 5.01 15.44 -5.16
C ALA A 236 4.51 15.35 -6.61
N THR A 237 3.35 14.74 -6.84
CA THR A 237 2.76 14.68 -8.19
C THR A 237 2.12 16.02 -8.54
N PRO A 238 2.42 16.62 -9.69
CA PRO A 238 1.75 17.85 -10.15
C PRO A 238 0.22 17.69 -10.19
N SER A 239 -0.53 18.70 -9.79
CA SER A 239 -2.00 18.63 -9.70
C SER A 239 -2.68 18.20 -11.00
N ALA A 240 -2.15 18.63 -12.16
CA ALA A 240 -2.64 18.22 -13.48
C ALA A 240 -2.44 16.72 -13.79
N LYS A 241 -1.70 16.01 -12.96
CA LYS A 241 -1.43 14.58 -13.09
C LYS A 241 -2.03 13.76 -11.93
N ARG A 242 -2.90 14.37 -11.12
CA ARG A 242 -3.66 13.70 -10.06
C ARG A 242 -5.07 13.43 -10.57
N PHE A 243 -5.51 12.18 -10.48
CA PHE A 243 -6.79 11.71 -10.98
C PHE A 243 -7.59 11.04 -9.88
N GLY A 244 -8.90 11.20 -9.92
CA GLY A 244 -9.81 10.70 -8.90
C GLY A 244 -9.90 11.57 -7.65
N PRO A 245 -10.71 11.16 -6.66
CA PRO A 245 -10.88 11.91 -5.42
C PRO A 245 -9.66 11.77 -4.49
N GLU A 246 -9.42 12.79 -3.66
CA GLU A 246 -8.31 12.73 -2.69
C GLU A 246 -8.56 11.70 -1.59
N ALA A 247 -9.80 11.59 -1.11
CA ALA A 247 -10.15 10.66 -0.03
C ALA A 247 -9.98 9.21 -0.46
N THR A 248 -9.26 8.44 0.32
CA THR A 248 -9.03 7.00 0.10
C THR A 248 -9.95 6.13 0.93
N PHE A 249 -10.30 6.51 2.15
CA PHE A 249 -11.31 5.85 2.96
C PHE A 249 -12.69 6.47 2.74
N THR A 250 -13.70 5.63 2.51
CA THR A 250 -15.07 6.07 2.22
C THR A 250 -16.12 5.37 3.07
N GLY A 251 -15.74 4.28 3.77
CA GLY A 251 -16.72 3.34 4.30
C GLY A 251 -17.45 2.64 3.15
N PHE A 252 -18.58 2.01 3.49
CA PHE A 252 -19.51 1.42 2.51
C PHE A 252 -20.72 2.34 2.25
N GLU A 253 -20.54 3.65 2.40
CA GLU A 253 -21.60 4.62 2.22
C GLU A 253 -21.58 5.23 0.81
N PRO A 254 -22.76 5.51 0.22
CA PRO A 254 -22.85 6.23 -1.03
C PRO A 254 -22.14 7.58 -0.93
N GLN A 255 -21.19 7.83 -1.83
CA GLN A 255 -20.54 9.14 -1.90
C GLN A 255 -21.44 10.08 -2.70
N PRO A 256 -21.69 11.31 -2.23
CA PRO A 256 -22.32 12.32 -3.06
C PRO A 256 -21.40 12.58 -4.28
N HIS A 257 -21.97 12.52 -5.48
CA HIS A 257 -21.25 12.71 -6.74
C HIS A 257 -20.59 14.11 -6.90
N HIS A 258 -20.87 15.03 -5.97
CA HIS A 258 -20.23 16.34 -5.87
C HIS A 258 -20.00 16.66 -4.39
N ALA A 259 -18.79 16.49 -3.90
CA ALA A 259 -18.38 17.21 -2.70
C ALA A 259 -18.52 18.70 -2.98
N LYS A 260 -19.36 19.41 -2.24
CA LYS A 260 -19.41 20.87 -2.31
C LYS A 260 -18.03 21.41 -1.97
N ALA A 261 -17.57 22.35 -2.78
CA ALA A 261 -16.25 22.99 -2.70
C ALA A 261 -16.07 23.91 -1.47
N ASP A 262 -16.74 23.63 -0.35
CA ASP A 262 -16.72 24.50 0.84
C ASP A 262 -15.80 24.03 1.98
N GLY A 263 -14.96 23.03 1.73
CA GLY A 263 -13.76 22.77 2.57
C GLY A 263 -14.02 22.50 4.07
N LYS A 264 -15.25 22.27 4.49
CA LYS A 264 -15.57 21.96 5.88
C LYS A 264 -15.87 20.47 6.05
N SER A 265 -14.81 19.71 6.26
CA SER A 265 -14.91 18.41 6.90
C SER A 265 -15.37 18.63 8.35
N ALA A 266 -16.52 18.08 8.71
CA ALA A 266 -16.92 18.04 10.11
C ALA A 266 -15.90 17.18 10.88
N ALA A 267 -15.29 17.76 11.93
CA ALA A 267 -14.35 17.06 12.78
C ALA A 267 -15.13 16.11 13.71
N GLY A 268 -15.23 14.84 13.31
CA GLY A 268 -15.72 13.75 14.13
C GLY A 268 -14.60 12.73 14.42
N ASP A 269 -14.71 11.90 15.42
CA ASP A 269 -13.74 10.84 15.66
C ASP A 269 -13.77 9.80 14.54
N PHE A 270 -12.60 9.27 14.19
CA PHE A 270 -12.40 8.32 13.09
C PHE A 270 -13.35 7.10 13.16
N PHE A 271 -13.86 6.81 14.34
CA PHE A 271 -14.79 5.71 14.64
C PHE A 271 -16.24 6.12 14.74
N ASP A 272 -16.53 7.40 14.74
CA ASP A 272 -17.89 7.93 14.79
C ASP A 272 -18.54 8.09 13.41
N GLY A 273 -18.00 7.44 12.39
CA GLY A 273 -18.61 7.32 11.05
C GLY A 273 -18.32 8.48 10.09
N ASP A 274 -17.63 9.55 10.51
CA ASP A 274 -17.52 10.78 9.71
C ASP A 274 -16.16 11.04 9.04
N HIS A 275 -15.19 10.12 9.16
CA HIS A 275 -13.87 10.33 8.57
C HIS A 275 -13.72 9.70 7.20
N LYS A 276 -14.20 10.40 6.21
CA LYS A 276 -13.86 10.20 4.80
C LYS A 276 -12.63 11.05 4.51
N GLY A 277 -11.46 10.45 4.40
CA GLY A 277 -10.21 11.17 4.21
C GLY A 277 -9.14 10.35 3.52
N ARG A 278 -8.03 11.00 3.18
CA ARG A 278 -6.85 10.32 2.68
C ARG A 278 -6.07 9.76 3.86
N ILE A 279 -6.04 8.43 3.98
CA ILE A 279 -5.35 7.68 5.04
C ILE A 279 -4.49 6.56 4.49
N ASP A 280 -4.63 6.26 3.20
CA ASP A 280 -3.78 5.33 2.47
C ASP A 280 -2.73 6.13 1.71
N TYR A 281 -1.46 5.78 1.89
CA TYR A 281 -0.34 6.56 1.38
C TYR A 281 0.63 5.74 0.57
N VAL A 282 1.31 6.43 -0.34
CA VAL A 282 2.53 6.00 -0.99
C VAL A 282 3.58 7.05 -0.69
N PHE A 283 4.51 6.72 0.20
CA PHE A 283 5.69 7.53 0.48
C PHE A 283 6.89 6.98 -0.26
N LEU A 284 7.76 7.87 -0.71
CA LEU A 284 8.97 7.54 -1.45
C LEU A 284 10.20 8.14 -0.77
N GLY A 285 11.34 7.51 -0.94
CA GLY A 285 12.58 8.03 -0.43
C GLY A 285 13.83 7.32 -0.97
N PRO A 286 14.98 7.75 -0.50
CA PRO A 286 15.22 8.86 0.42
C PRO A 286 15.01 10.22 -0.24
N ARG A 287 14.41 11.16 0.48
CA ARG A 287 14.03 12.49 -0.04
C ARG A 287 15.21 13.25 -0.66
N ALA A 288 16.37 13.18 -0.05
CA ALA A 288 17.52 13.99 -0.43
C ALA A 288 18.24 13.54 -1.73
N THR A 289 18.09 12.26 -2.11
CA THR A 289 18.85 11.64 -3.22
C THR A 289 17.96 10.89 -4.20
N SER A 290 16.63 11.02 -4.08
CA SER A 290 15.70 10.28 -4.92
C SER A 290 15.64 10.88 -6.32
N GLY A 291 16.05 10.10 -7.32
CA GLY A 291 15.78 10.40 -8.73
C GLY A 291 14.37 9.96 -9.13
N TRP A 292 13.34 10.31 -8.32
CA TRP A 292 11.96 10.00 -8.62
C TRP A 292 11.34 11.03 -9.55
N GLU A 293 10.78 10.58 -10.66
CA GLU A 293 9.98 11.38 -11.58
C GLU A 293 8.53 10.89 -11.53
N PHE A 294 7.60 11.79 -11.18
CA PHE A 294 6.19 11.46 -11.01
C PHE A 294 5.43 11.62 -12.33
N ALA A 295 4.86 10.54 -12.83
CA ALA A 295 4.07 10.52 -14.06
C ALA A 295 2.57 10.71 -13.78
N ALA A 296 2.01 10.01 -12.77
CA ALA A 296 0.62 10.13 -12.37
C ALA A 296 0.40 9.65 -10.93
N TYR A 297 -0.63 10.21 -10.29
CA TYR A 297 -1.25 9.71 -9.07
C TYR A 297 -2.74 9.51 -9.32
N THR A 298 -3.27 8.32 -9.07
CA THR A 298 -4.66 8.00 -9.35
C THR A 298 -5.30 7.33 -8.14
N THR A 299 -6.46 7.81 -7.75
CA THR A 299 -7.34 7.14 -6.77
C THR A 299 -8.52 6.53 -7.52
N LEU A 300 -8.69 5.21 -7.46
CA LEU A 300 -9.75 4.50 -8.15
C LEU A 300 -11.04 4.46 -7.30
N PRO A 301 -12.22 4.38 -7.96
CA PRO A 301 -13.46 4.15 -7.22
C PRO A 301 -13.42 2.79 -6.52
N ASN A 302 -14.07 2.70 -5.34
CA ASN A 302 -14.23 1.45 -4.59
C ASN A 302 -15.62 0.81 -4.76
N MET A 303 -16.47 1.40 -5.57
CA MET A 303 -17.77 0.91 -5.95
C MET A 303 -17.80 0.62 -7.45
N VAL A 304 -18.36 -0.53 -7.82
CA VAL A 304 -18.63 -0.90 -9.21
C VAL A 304 -20.03 -0.41 -9.56
N GLU A 305 -20.12 0.62 -10.42
CA GLU A 305 -21.36 1.33 -10.73
C GLU A 305 -22.42 0.41 -11.35
N GLU A 306 -22.01 -0.52 -12.21
CA GLU A 306 -22.91 -1.45 -12.93
C GLU A 306 -23.74 -2.34 -11.99
N CYS A 307 -23.22 -2.67 -10.82
CA CYS A 307 -23.93 -3.49 -9.83
C CYS A 307 -24.18 -2.77 -8.50
N GLY A 308 -23.72 -1.52 -8.34
CA GLY A 308 -23.87 -0.75 -7.11
C GLY A 308 -23.16 -1.36 -5.90
N THR A 309 -22.12 -2.18 -6.14
CA THR A 309 -21.47 -2.98 -5.10
C THR A 309 -20.10 -2.40 -4.74
N TYR A 310 -19.86 -2.21 -3.45
CA TYR A 310 -18.55 -1.86 -2.93
C TYR A 310 -17.68 -3.11 -2.82
N HIS A 311 -16.49 -3.07 -3.39
CA HIS A 311 -15.51 -4.14 -3.23
C HIS A 311 -14.61 -3.96 -1.99
N SER A 312 -14.46 -2.73 -1.50
CA SER A 312 -13.79 -2.35 -0.25
C SER A 312 -14.40 -1.07 0.31
N ASP A 313 -14.15 -0.75 1.57
CA ASP A 313 -14.40 0.55 2.17
C ASP A 313 -13.28 1.55 1.90
N HIS A 314 -12.22 1.12 1.21
CA HIS A 314 -11.12 1.95 0.73
C HIS A 314 -11.06 1.97 -0.79
N ARG A 315 -10.47 3.04 -1.31
CA ARG A 315 -10.11 3.22 -2.72
C ARG A 315 -8.67 2.83 -2.95
N ALA A 316 -8.40 2.14 -4.05
CA ALA A 316 -7.03 1.86 -4.46
C ALA A 316 -6.30 3.15 -4.87
N VAL A 317 -5.05 3.28 -4.45
CA VAL A 317 -4.13 4.33 -4.89
C VAL A 317 -3.11 3.73 -5.85
N ILE A 318 -2.91 4.38 -6.98
CA ILE A 318 -1.92 4.02 -8.00
C ILE A 318 -0.98 5.19 -8.19
N VAL A 319 0.32 4.93 -8.15
CA VAL A 319 1.35 5.90 -8.46
C VAL A 319 2.21 5.38 -9.60
N ASP A 320 2.22 6.10 -10.71
CA ASP A 320 3.12 5.87 -11.84
C ASP A 320 4.29 6.83 -11.74
N LEU A 321 5.49 6.28 -11.77
CA LEU A 321 6.72 7.03 -11.57
C LEU A 321 7.89 6.35 -12.28
N THR A 322 9.00 7.06 -12.37
CA THR A 322 10.26 6.52 -12.89
C THR A 322 11.36 6.74 -11.87
N LEU A 323 12.10 5.69 -11.57
CA LEU A 323 13.35 5.79 -10.81
C LEU A 323 14.50 6.00 -11.78
N ALA A 324 15.21 7.11 -11.63
CA ALA A 324 16.42 7.41 -12.43
C ALA A 324 17.47 6.32 -12.30
N GLY A 325 18.24 6.14 -13.32
CA GLY A 325 19.31 5.14 -13.41
C GLY A 325 20.62 5.54 -12.72
#